data_482cf3aa5337fbccbfb1d744f8a9dee9
#
_entry.id   482cf3aa5337fbccbfb1d744f8a9dee9
#
_cell.length_a   1.000
_cell.length_b   1.000
_cell.length_c   1.000
_cell.angle_alpha   90.00
_cell.angle_beta   90.00
_cell.angle_gamma   90.00
#
_symmetry.space_group_name_H-M   'P 1'
#
loop_
_entity.id
_entity.type
_entity.pdbx_description
1 polymer ?
#
loop_
_entity_poly.entity_id
_entity_poly.type
_entity_poly.pdbx_seq_one_letter_code
_entity_poly.pdbx_strand_id
1 'polypeptide(L)'
;MQPVLNVEDIKRVEIALTRVGVSVSELMHRAGYAAAQEALGMGGDISNVVILVGLGNNGGDGWVAAEALRSRNCNVKVVTPLEPDQISGDLARQMAQRAVRAGVSVLVGPSRQELIDLLATADVVLDCMLGTGFHGKVRAPFDIWIECLNQSGARVLSVDVPSGLSAQ
;
A
#
# COMPACT_ATOMS: atom_id res chain seq x y z
N MET A 1 -12.29 1.14 21.86
CA MET A 1 -11.12 0.39 21.38
C MET A 1 -11.63 -0.64 20.37
N GLN A 2 -11.18 -0.59 19.13
CA GLN A 2 -11.55 -1.63 18.16
C GLN A 2 -10.76 -2.91 18.47
N PRO A 3 -11.36 -4.11 18.40
CA PRO A 3 -10.66 -5.35 18.65
C PRO A 3 -9.61 -5.59 17.56
N VAL A 4 -8.42 -5.96 17.95
CA VAL A 4 -7.39 -6.45 17.03
C VAL A 4 -7.70 -7.93 16.77
N LEU A 5 -8.00 -8.26 15.52
CA LEU A 5 -8.24 -9.64 15.08
C LEU A 5 -6.91 -10.31 14.71
N ASN A 6 -6.79 -11.60 14.96
CA ASN A 6 -5.68 -12.36 14.42
C ASN A 6 -5.89 -12.66 12.91
N VAL A 7 -4.81 -13.07 12.23
CA VAL A 7 -4.82 -13.32 10.77
C VAL A 7 -5.85 -14.35 10.35
N GLU A 8 -6.04 -15.41 11.18
CA GLU A 8 -7.01 -16.46 10.87
C GLU A 8 -8.45 -15.94 10.94
N ASP A 9 -8.76 -15.12 11.92
CA ASP A 9 -10.09 -14.52 12.06
C ASP A 9 -10.37 -13.53 10.93
N ILE A 10 -9.39 -12.74 10.51
CA ILE A 10 -9.52 -11.87 9.33
C ILE A 10 -9.83 -12.69 8.08
N LYS A 11 -9.07 -13.76 7.81
CA LYS A 11 -9.32 -14.66 6.67
C LYS A 11 -10.70 -15.30 6.73
N ARG A 12 -11.16 -15.71 7.92
CA ARG A 12 -12.52 -16.27 8.10
C ARG A 12 -13.61 -15.25 7.76
N VAL A 13 -13.44 -14.00 8.18
CA VAL A 13 -14.37 -12.91 7.88
C VAL A 13 -14.39 -12.64 6.38
N GLU A 14 -13.24 -12.53 5.71
CA GLU A 14 -13.15 -12.34 4.26
C GLU A 14 -13.86 -13.47 3.49
N ILE A 15 -13.62 -14.74 3.86
CA ILE A 15 -14.29 -15.89 3.27
C ILE A 15 -15.82 -15.81 3.51
N ALA A 16 -16.25 -15.44 4.70
CA ALA A 16 -17.67 -15.29 5.00
C ALA A 16 -18.32 -14.20 4.15
N LEU A 17 -17.64 -13.07 3.98
CA LEU A 17 -18.10 -11.96 3.14
C LEU A 17 -18.21 -12.37 1.67
N THR A 18 -17.24 -13.11 1.14
CA THR A 18 -17.30 -13.60 -0.24
C THR A 18 -18.43 -14.59 -0.46
N ARG A 19 -18.77 -15.42 0.53
CA ARG A 19 -19.93 -16.33 0.47
C ARG A 19 -21.29 -15.62 0.40
N VAL A 20 -21.38 -14.42 0.96
CA VAL A 20 -22.61 -13.59 0.89
C VAL A 20 -22.59 -12.60 -0.27
N GLY A 21 -21.66 -12.75 -1.22
CA GLY A 21 -21.63 -12.01 -2.47
C GLY A 21 -20.74 -10.77 -2.50
N VAL A 22 -19.98 -10.49 -1.44
CA VAL A 22 -18.97 -9.41 -1.47
C VAL A 22 -17.75 -9.87 -2.26
N SER A 23 -17.42 -9.20 -3.35
CA SER A 23 -16.26 -9.57 -4.17
C SER A 23 -14.94 -9.21 -3.51
N VAL A 24 -13.86 -9.92 -3.86
CA VAL A 24 -12.50 -9.58 -3.42
C VAL A 24 -12.12 -8.16 -3.86
N SER A 25 -12.59 -7.74 -5.03
CA SER A 25 -12.41 -6.37 -5.52
C SER A 25 -13.06 -5.34 -4.59
N GLU A 26 -14.26 -5.62 -4.11
CA GLU A 26 -14.97 -4.75 -3.16
C GLU A 26 -14.22 -4.66 -1.82
N LEU A 27 -13.71 -5.80 -1.32
CA LEU A 27 -12.91 -5.81 -0.09
C LEU A 27 -11.63 -4.97 -0.25
N MET A 28 -10.93 -5.13 -1.36
CA MET A 28 -9.74 -4.34 -1.70
C MET A 28 -10.06 -2.84 -1.80
N HIS A 29 -11.17 -2.47 -2.43
CA HIS A 29 -11.61 -1.08 -2.47
C HIS A 29 -11.88 -0.50 -1.08
N ARG A 30 -12.53 -1.26 -0.20
CA ARG A 30 -12.80 -0.81 1.18
C ARG A 30 -11.51 -0.66 1.98
N ALA A 31 -10.59 -1.60 1.88
CA ALA A 31 -9.30 -1.56 2.56
C ALA A 31 -8.45 -0.35 2.11
N GLY A 32 -8.26 -0.19 0.80
CA GLY A 32 -7.49 0.92 0.27
C GLY A 32 -8.12 2.30 0.55
N TYR A 33 -9.46 2.38 0.48
CA TYR A 33 -10.15 3.62 0.83
C TYR A 33 -10.00 3.96 2.32
N ALA A 34 -10.11 2.96 3.21
CA ALA A 34 -9.87 3.14 4.64
C ALA A 34 -8.43 3.59 4.92
N ALA A 35 -7.44 2.98 4.26
CA ALA A 35 -6.04 3.39 4.36
C ALA A 35 -5.83 4.86 3.95
N ALA A 36 -6.49 5.30 2.87
CA ALA A 36 -6.44 6.70 2.45
C ALA A 36 -7.05 7.64 3.49
N GLN A 37 -8.16 7.26 4.10
CA GLN A 37 -8.82 8.03 5.17
C GLN A 37 -7.91 8.15 6.41
N GLU A 38 -7.34 7.04 6.84
CA GLU A 38 -6.42 7.02 7.99
C GLU A 38 -5.18 7.88 7.72
N ALA A 39 -4.61 7.81 6.51
CA ALA A 39 -3.48 8.65 6.12
C ALA A 39 -3.82 10.15 6.28
N LEU A 40 -4.97 10.59 5.79
CA LEU A 40 -5.43 11.97 5.94
C LEU A 40 -5.74 12.33 7.40
N GLY A 41 -6.12 11.36 8.21
CA GLY A 41 -6.40 11.51 9.64
C GLY A 41 -5.15 11.61 10.53
N MET A 42 -3.95 11.37 10.01
CA MET A 42 -2.70 11.41 10.79
C MET A 42 -2.29 12.81 11.29
N GLY A 43 -3.05 13.83 10.91
CA GLY A 43 -2.87 15.21 11.36
C GLY A 43 -1.90 16.02 10.50
N GLY A 44 -2.02 17.34 10.59
CA GLY A 44 -1.28 18.27 9.73
C GLY A 44 -1.89 18.42 8.35
N ASP A 45 -1.27 19.27 7.53
CA ASP A 45 -1.60 19.41 6.11
C ASP A 45 -0.88 18.31 5.32
N ILE A 46 -1.65 17.34 4.83
CA ILE A 46 -1.12 16.20 4.08
C ILE A 46 -1.35 16.45 2.60
N SER A 47 -0.30 16.90 1.95
CA SER A 47 -0.30 17.25 0.54
C SER A 47 0.53 16.29 -0.31
N ASN A 48 1.64 15.76 0.22
CA ASN A 48 2.56 14.86 -0.49
C ASN A 48 2.53 13.47 0.15
N VAL A 49 2.05 12.49 -0.59
CA VAL A 49 1.94 11.11 -0.14
C VAL A 49 2.76 10.19 -1.03
N VAL A 50 3.63 9.40 -0.41
CA VAL A 50 4.38 8.34 -1.07
C VAL A 50 3.77 7.01 -0.66
N ILE A 51 3.56 6.10 -1.61
CA ILE A 51 2.99 4.78 -1.35
C ILE A 51 3.95 3.73 -1.91
N LEU A 52 4.51 2.90 -1.04
CA LEU A 52 5.37 1.79 -1.43
C LEU A 52 4.49 0.55 -1.61
N VAL A 53 4.40 0.02 -2.82
CA VAL A 53 3.52 -1.12 -3.12
C VAL A 53 4.27 -2.38 -3.47
N GLY A 54 3.76 -3.50 -2.98
CA GLY A 54 4.14 -4.84 -3.43
C GLY A 54 3.31 -5.30 -4.62
N LEU A 55 3.52 -6.55 -5.04
CA LEU A 55 2.88 -7.14 -6.21
C LEU A 55 1.61 -7.94 -5.88
N GLY A 56 1.30 -8.11 -4.59
CA GLY A 56 0.13 -8.86 -4.09
C GLY A 56 -1.06 -7.97 -3.73
N ASN A 57 -1.99 -8.53 -2.95
CA ASN A 57 -3.23 -7.86 -2.54
C ASN A 57 -2.95 -6.60 -1.72
N ASN A 58 -1.98 -6.63 -0.79
CA ASN A 58 -1.60 -5.44 -0.02
C ASN A 58 -1.14 -4.29 -0.93
N GLY A 59 -0.39 -4.60 -1.99
CA GLY A 59 -0.08 -3.62 -3.04
C GLY A 59 -1.32 -3.13 -3.78
N GLY A 60 -2.29 -4.01 -4.02
CA GLY A 60 -3.59 -3.66 -4.59
C GLY A 60 -4.35 -2.63 -3.74
N ASP A 61 -4.37 -2.82 -2.41
CA ASP A 61 -4.93 -1.85 -1.46
C ASP A 61 -4.21 -0.50 -1.55
N GLY A 62 -2.88 -0.51 -1.69
CA GLY A 62 -2.06 0.69 -1.91
C GLY A 62 -2.42 1.44 -3.19
N TRP A 63 -2.68 0.73 -4.30
CA TRP A 63 -3.12 1.35 -5.55
C TRP A 63 -4.50 2.00 -5.41
N VAL A 64 -5.43 1.37 -4.70
CA VAL A 64 -6.74 1.96 -4.40
C VAL A 64 -6.59 3.20 -3.52
N ALA A 65 -5.74 3.14 -2.49
CA ALA A 65 -5.45 4.28 -1.65
C ALA A 65 -4.86 5.45 -2.46
N ALA A 66 -3.98 5.16 -3.43
CA ALA A 66 -3.38 6.15 -4.32
C ALA A 66 -4.45 6.89 -5.15
N GLU A 67 -5.39 6.15 -5.78
CA GLU A 67 -6.51 6.73 -6.52
C GLU A 67 -7.38 7.62 -5.62
N ALA A 68 -7.71 7.13 -4.41
CA ALA A 68 -8.52 7.85 -3.44
C ALA A 68 -7.87 9.15 -2.94
N LEU A 69 -6.58 9.13 -2.62
CA LEU A 69 -5.81 10.31 -2.20
C LEU A 69 -5.65 11.31 -3.35
N ARG A 70 -5.40 10.83 -4.56
CA ARG A 70 -5.32 11.68 -5.76
C ARG A 70 -6.64 12.43 -6.01
N SER A 71 -7.78 11.76 -5.81
CA SER A 71 -9.11 12.39 -5.94
C SER A 71 -9.37 13.46 -4.87
N ARG A 72 -8.60 13.49 -3.79
CA ARG A 72 -8.61 14.49 -2.71
C ARG A 72 -7.55 15.59 -2.92
N ASN A 73 -7.00 15.70 -4.14
CA ASN A 73 -5.97 16.66 -4.55
C ASN A 73 -4.61 16.50 -3.86
N CYS A 74 -4.33 15.35 -3.23
CA CYS A 74 -2.97 15.04 -2.78
C CYS A 74 -2.05 14.82 -3.98
N ASN A 75 -0.79 15.24 -3.83
CA ASN A 75 0.29 14.85 -4.73
C ASN A 75 0.74 13.45 -4.34
N VAL A 76 0.34 12.46 -5.14
CA VAL A 76 0.57 11.04 -4.83
C VAL A 76 1.61 10.48 -5.77
N LYS A 77 2.63 9.84 -5.20
CA LYS A 77 3.60 9.04 -5.94
C LYS A 77 3.63 7.61 -5.42
N VAL A 78 3.36 6.67 -6.30
CA VAL A 78 3.49 5.24 -6.01
C VAL A 78 4.86 4.75 -6.44
N VAL A 79 5.53 4.01 -5.55
CA VAL A 79 6.78 3.30 -5.83
C VAL A 79 6.47 1.82 -5.96
N THR A 80 6.87 1.20 -7.06
CA THR A 80 6.58 -0.19 -7.40
C THR A 80 7.82 -0.87 -7.99
N PRO A 81 8.03 -2.20 -7.79
CA PRO A 81 9.17 -2.89 -8.39
C PRO A 81 9.01 -3.17 -9.89
N LEU A 82 7.78 -3.16 -10.41
CA LEU A 82 7.47 -3.45 -11.81
C LEU A 82 6.52 -2.40 -12.38
N GLU A 83 6.50 -2.26 -13.70
CA GLU A 83 5.48 -1.46 -14.39
C GLU A 83 4.06 -1.96 -14.05
N PRO A 84 3.06 -1.07 -13.96
CA PRO A 84 1.68 -1.42 -13.59
C PRO A 84 1.08 -2.57 -14.40
N ASP A 85 1.38 -2.66 -15.68
CA ASP A 85 0.90 -3.70 -16.60
C ASP A 85 1.66 -5.02 -16.48
N GLN A 86 2.82 -5.04 -15.84
CA GLN A 86 3.63 -6.23 -15.56
C GLN A 86 3.27 -6.90 -14.23
N ILE A 87 2.38 -6.32 -13.42
CA ILE A 87 1.91 -6.92 -12.18
C ILE A 87 1.15 -8.22 -12.49
N SER A 88 1.59 -9.33 -11.90
CA SER A 88 1.06 -10.67 -12.21
C SER A 88 -0.34 -10.91 -11.65
N GLY A 89 -0.72 -10.29 -10.54
CA GLY A 89 -2.04 -10.40 -9.94
C GLY A 89 -3.08 -9.58 -10.70
N ASP A 90 -4.07 -10.22 -11.30
CA ASP A 90 -5.07 -9.55 -12.17
C ASP A 90 -5.75 -8.39 -11.46
N LEU A 91 -6.17 -8.58 -10.21
CA LEU A 91 -6.86 -7.54 -9.46
C LEU A 91 -5.93 -6.36 -9.11
N ALA A 92 -4.74 -6.65 -8.58
CA ALA A 92 -3.75 -5.62 -8.27
C ALA A 92 -3.35 -4.83 -9.53
N ARG A 93 -3.18 -5.52 -10.67
CA ARG A 93 -2.90 -4.88 -11.97
C ARG A 93 -4.05 -3.96 -12.42
N GLN A 94 -5.31 -4.38 -12.27
CA GLN A 94 -6.47 -3.54 -12.58
C GLN A 94 -6.49 -2.27 -11.71
N MET A 95 -6.20 -2.38 -10.41
CA MET A 95 -6.15 -1.24 -9.51
C MET A 95 -5.00 -0.29 -9.88
N ALA A 96 -3.83 -0.83 -10.23
CA ALA A 96 -2.69 -0.04 -10.71
C ALA A 96 -3.04 0.75 -11.97
N GLN A 97 -3.64 0.11 -12.97
CA GLN A 97 -4.06 0.77 -14.20
C GLN A 97 -5.13 1.84 -13.97
N ARG A 98 -6.04 1.64 -13.01
CA ARG A 98 -7.03 2.66 -12.62
C ARG A 98 -6.36 3.87 -11.99
N ALA A 99 -5.45 3.67 -11.04
CA ALA A 99 -4.71 4.73 -10.38
C ALA A 99 -3.89 5.57 -11.39
N VAL A 100 -3.22 4.90 -12.34
CA VAL A 100 -2.48 5.59 -13.42
C VAL A 100 -3.42 6.44 -14.28
N ARG A 101 -4.58 5.90 -14.69
CA ARG A 101 -5.60 6.68 -15.44
C ARG A 101 -6.17 7.85 -14.64
N ALA A 102 -6.21 7.76 -13.32
CA ALA A 102 -6.61 8.85 -12.42
C ALA A 102 -5.50 9.91 -12.22
N GLY A 103 -4.35 9.75 -12.87
CA GLY A 103 -3.24 10.72 -12.81
C GLY A 103 -2.30 10.52 -11.62
N VAL A 104 -2.26 9.31 -11.03
CA VAL A 104 -1.25 8.96 -10.02
C VAL A 104 0.12 8.83 -10.69
N SER A 105 1.13 9.48 -10.13
CA SER A 105 2.52 9.39 -10.60
C SER A 105 3.16 8.09 -10.10
N VAL A 106 3.90 7.41 -10.98
CA VAL A 106 4.54 6.12 -10.67
C VAL A 106 6.05 6.22 -10.81
N LEU A 107 6.78 5.65 -9.88
CA LEU A 107 8.23 5.48 -9.89
C LEU A 107 8.54 3.98 -9.81
N VAL A 108 9.12 3.44 -10.88
CA VAL A 108 9.39 2.00 -11.00
C VAL A 108 10.84 1.71 -10.68
N GLY A 109 11.08 0.79 -9.73
CA GLY A 109 12.40 0.28 -9.40
C GLY A 109 13.45 1.34 -9.07
N PRO A 110 13.14 2.33 -8.19
CA PRO A 110 14.09 3.40 -7.92
C PRO A 110 15.40 2.87 -7.34
N SER A 111 16.47 3.58 -7.61
CA SER A 111 17.71 3.43 -6.86
C SER A 111 17.52 3.82 -5.39
N ARG A 112 18.44 3.38 -4.53
CA ARG A 112 18.38 3.75 -3.09
C ARG A 112 18.33 5.26 -2.89
N GLN A 113 19.13 6.02 -3.66
CA GLN A 113 19.20 7.48 -3.51
C GLN A 113 17.89 8.16 -3.96
N GLU A 114 17.34 7.76 -5.10
CA GLU A 114 16.04 8.29 -5.58
C GLU A 114 14.92 8.03 -4.56
N LEU A 115 14.94 6.86 -3.91
CA LEU A 115 13.95 6.55 -2.89
C LEU A 115 14.14 7.41 -1.63
N ILE A 116 15.38 7.59 -1.16
CA ILE A 116 15.69 8.46 -0.01
C ILE A 116 15.21 9.89 -0.29
N ASP A 117 15.56 10.44 -1.45
CA ASP A 117 15.19 11.80 -1.84
C ASP A 117 13.66 11.96 -1.91
N LEU A 118 12.97 10.97 -2.44
CA LEU A 118 11.51 10.96 -2.50
C LEU A 118 10.87 10.90 -1.11
N LEU A 119 11.32 10.00 -0.25
CA LEU A 119 10.79 9.83 1.10
C LEU A 119 11.00 11.08 1.97
N ALA A 120 12.08 11.83 1.75
CA ALA A 120 12.36 13.08 2.45
C ALA A 120 11.35 14.20 2.14
N THR A 121 10.59 14.07 1.05
CA THR A 121 9.57 15.06 0.65
C THR A 121 8.14 14.67 1.06
N ALA A 122 7.96 13.48 1.63
CA ALA A 122 6.65 12.95 1.96
C ALA A 122 6.14 13.48 3.31
N ASP A 123 4.89 13.91 3.36
CA ASP A 123 4.18 14.19 4.61
C ASP A 123 3.79 12.90 5.32
N VAL A 124 3.38 11.90 4.52
CA VAL A 124 3.01 10.54 4.96
C VAL A 124 3.47 9.53 3.92
N VAL A 125 3.97 8.40 4.40
CA VAL A 125 4.27 7.23 3.57
C VAL A 125 3.33 6.09 3.93
N LEU A 126 2.68 5.48 2.94
CA LEU A 126 1.94 4.23 3.11
C LEU A 126 2.86 3.05 2.77
N ASP A 127 3.02 2.14 3.72
CA ASP A 127 3.69 0.86 3.52
C ASP A 127 2.65 -0.20 3.14
N CYS A 128 2.58 -0.49 1.85
CA CYS A 128 1.71 -1.49 1.24
C CYS A 128 2.53 -2.58 0.52
N MET A 129 3.76 -2.84 0.95
CA MET A 129 4.65 -3.77 0.24
C MET A 129 4.31 -5.22 0.52
N LEU A 130 4.32 -5.62 1.79
CA LEU A 130 4.18 -7.01 2.24
C LEU A 130 3.12 -7.08 3.33
N GLY A 131 2.06 -7.86 3.12
CA GLY A 131 0.98 -8.07 4.09
C GLY A 131 1.10 -9.41 4.81
N THR A 132 0.03 -9.81 5.51
CA THR A 132 -0.08 -11.06 6.30
C THR A 132 0.12 -12.34 5.48
N GLY A 133 0.03 -12.27 4.15
CA GLY A 133 0.35 -13.38 3.25
C GLY A 133 1.84 -13.61 3.02
N PHE A 134 2.71 -12.71 3.50
CA PHE A 134 4.15 -12.85 3.33
C PHE A 134 4.74 -13.82 4.37
N HIS A 135 5.60 -14.74 3.88
CA HIS A 135 6.35 -15.67 4.72
C HIS A 135 7.80 -15.75 4.27
N GLY A 136 8.69 -15.87 5.23
CA GLY A 136 10.11 -16.05 4.98
C GLY A 136 10.94 -14.78 5.03
N LYS A 137 12.08 -14.76 4.32
CA LYS A 137 13.02 -13.64 4.34
C LYS A 137 12.64 -12.60 3.28
N VAL A 138 12.59 -11.33 3.70
CA VAL A 138 12.43 -10.21 2.76
C VAL A 138 13.63 -10.16 1.82
N ARG A 139 13.37 -9.92 0.54
CA ARG A 139 14.37 -9.86 -0.54
C ARG A 139 14.27 -8.54 -1.27
N ALA A 140 15.31 -8.23 -2.02
CA ALA A 140 15.33 -7.06 -2.89
C ALA A 140 14.13 -7.05 -3.87
N PRO A 141 13.57 -5.86 -4.13
CA PRO A 141 14.02 -4.57 -3.65
C PRO A 141 13.46 -4.17 -2.26
N PHE A 142 12.55 -4.97 -1.69
CA PHE A 142 11.78 -4.59 -0.50
C PHE A 142 12.63 -4.46 0.76
N ASP A 143 13.69 -5.27 0.92
CA ASP A 143 14.63 -5.14 2.04
C ASP A 143 15.32 -3.75 2.03
N ILE A 144 15.77 -3.29 0.88
CA ILE A 144 16.35 -1.96 0.70
C ILE A 144 15.31 -0.87 0.95
N TRP A 145 14.08 -1.04 0.46
CA TRP A 145 13.03 -0.05 0.62
C TRP A 145 12.59 0.10 2.07
N ILE A 146 12.50 -1.00 2.80
CA ILE A 146 12.20 -1.00 4.25
C ILE A 146 13.31 -0.28 5.02
N GLU A 147 14.58 -0.52 4.69
CA GLU A 147 15.70 0.21 5.30
C GLU A 147 15.61 1.71 5.05
N CYS A 148 15.37 2.12 3.80
CA CYS A 148 15.19 3.54 3.46
C CYS A 148 14.02 4.16 4.22
N LEU A 149 12.89 3.44 4.30
CA LEU A 149 11.69 3.88 4.99
C LEU A 149 11.96 4.09 6.49
N ASN A 150 12.61 3.13 7.14
CA ASN A 150 12.96 3.20 8.56
C ASN A 150 13.95 4.34 8.90
N GLN A 151 14.75 4.76 7.92
CA GLN A 151 15.73 5.84 8.06
C GLN A 151 15.17 7.22 7.67
N SER A 152 14.03 7.28 7.02
CA SER A 152 13.49 8.52 6.44
C SER A 152 13.00 9.53 7.45
N GLY A 153 12.63 9.11 8.67
CA GLY A 153 11.93 9.96 9.64
C GLY A 153 10.50 10.36 9.23
N ALA A 154 9.99 9.86 8.11
CA ALA A 154 8.64 10.12 7.66
C ALA A 154 7.58 9.48 8.58
N ARG A 155 6.39 10.06 8.60
CA ARG A 155 5.24 9.40 9.23
C ARG A 155 4.80 8.22 8.36
N VAL A 156 4.73 7.03 8.93
CA VAL A 156 4.42 5.80 8.20
C VAL A 156 3.10 5.22 8.65
N LEU A 157 2.25 4.90 7.68
CA LEU A 157 1.04 4.09 7.85
C LEU A 157 1.25 2.75 7.15
N SER A 158 1.41 1.68 7.92
CA SER A 158 1.48 0.33 7.35
C SER A 158 0.07 -0.22 7.18
N VAL A 159 -0.23 -0.70 5.97
CA VAL A 159 -1.50 -1.35 5.64
C VAL A 159 -1.35 -2.85 5.90
N ASP A 160 -2.33 -3.45 6.55
CA ASP A 160 -2.34 -4.84 7.00
C ASP A 160 -1.35 -5.06 8.17
N VAL A 161 -0.06 -5.14 7.90
CA VAL A 161 1.03 -5.25 8.88
C VAL A 161 2.25 -4.47 8.40
N PRO A 162 3.14 -4.00 9.30
CA PRO A 162 4.42 -3.44 8.88
C PRO A 162 5.21 -4.45 8.06
N SER A 163 5.65 -4.03 6.87
CA SER A 163 6.34 -4.92 5.94
C SER A 163 7.62 -5.52 6.53
N GLY A 164 7.72 -6.85 6.45
CA GLY A 164 8.84 -7.61 7.02
C GLY A 164 8.59 -8.15 8.43
N LEU A 165 7.51 -7.75 9.10
CA LEU A 165 7.07 -8.43 10.32
C LEU A 165 6.33 -9.73 9.97
N SER A 166 6.60 -10.78 10.77
CA SER A 166 5.83 -12.03 10.67
C SER A 166 4.51 -11.84 11.41
N ALA A 167 3.40 -11.95 10.70
CA ALA A 167 2.07 -11.97 11.28
C ALA A 167 1.75 -13.39 11.75
N GLN A 168 2.38 -13.83 12.86
CA GLN A 168 2.08 -15.11 13.50
C GLN A 168 1.23 -14.89 14.74
#